data_2871992521c2309fa558b1b26c3eacc0
#
_entry.id   2871992521c2309fa558b1b26c3eacc0
#
_cell.length_a   1.000
_cell.length_b   1.000
_cell.length_c   1.000
_cell.angle_alpha   90.00
_cell.angle_beta   90.00
_cell.angle_gamma   90.00
#
_symmetry.space_group_name_H-M   'P 1'
#
loop_
_entity.id
_entity.type
_entity.pdbx_description
1 polymer ?
#
loop_
_entity_poly.entity_id
_entity_poly.type
_entity_poly.pdbx_seq_one_letter_code
_entity_poly.pdbx_strand_id
1 'polypeptide(L)'
;MEELRGGADVVLKKIMRQAAAERASDVHIEPGASFVRVRFRKDGLLSDRFCLSSSMAPNLSVRVKVLGRLDVGESRLPQDGSWAEEIDGVPYDFRISVLPSMYGETIVIRILSGRVNFIEKNELGMRREQESLFRRALSKGQGLILTTGPTGSGKTSTLYAALKLLNQETVSIISIEDPVEYRLPGVTQIQVNERSGLSFARGLRSLVRQDPDIVMIGEIRDRETAEIAIHASLTGHLVLSTLHTMSAAAAPLRLMDMGIPPYLLSASLSLVMAQRLAPRLCPSCKREVVLTEDFLTAHALPRSLAGQAAYERAGCEACRQRGFSGRTGVFEMIAIGDSERRILHHDFSQEKLQQAMRKVGQKTMGESALLLMEEGEISPESAAVILAGEA
;
A
#
# COMPACT_ATOMS: atom_id res chain seq x y z
N MET A 1 -14.33 -26.80 -2.48
CA MET A 1 -12.86 -26.93 -2.33
C MET A 1 -12.38 -28.03 -3.24
N GLU A 2 -11.36 -27.77 -4.01
CA GLU A 2 -10.77 -28.77 -4.92
C GLU A 2 -9.76 -29.64 -4.19
N GLU A 3 -9.78 -30.96 -4.43
CA GLU A 3 -8.82 -31.91 -3.85
C GLU A 3 -7.62 -32.03 -4.80
N LEU A 4 -6.42 -31.63 -4.37
CA LEU A 4 -5.19 -31.77 -5.15
C LEU A 4 -4.50 -33.08 -4.82
N ARG A 5 -4.07 -33.82 -5.85
CA ARG A 5 -3.33 -35.10 -5.71
C ARG A 5 -1.93 -34.95 -6.28
N GLY A 6 -0.97 -35.62 -5.66
CA GLY A 6 0.44 -35.63 -6.08
C GLY A 6 1.43 -35.41 -4.94
N GLY A 7 2.71 -35.42 -5.23
CA GLY A 7 3.75 -35.07 -4.26
C GLY A 7 3.74 -33.57 -3.93
N ALA A 8 4.37 -33.20 -2.80
CA ALA A 8 4.37 -31.81 -2.28
C ALA A 8 4.84 -30.79 -3.31
N ASP A 9 5.81 -31.12 -4.16
CA ASP A 9 6.30 -30.23 -5.22
C ASP A 9 5.21 -29.93 -6.26
N VAL A 10 4.50 -30.95 -6.73
CA VAL A 10 3.42 -30.82 -7.73
C VAL A 10 2.25 -30.02 -7.14
N VAL A 11 1.90 -30.33 -5.88
CA VAL A 11 0.80 -29.64 -5.19
C VAL A 11 1.14 -28.18 -4.97
N LEU A 12 2.34 -27.87 -4.47
CA LEU A 12 2.77 -26.48 -4.23
C LEU A 12 2.79 -25.69 -5.55
N LYS A 13 3.36 -26.24 -6.63
CA LYS A 13 3.37 -25.59 -7.94
C LYS A 13 1.97 -25.28 -8.46
N LYS A 14 1.01 -26.20 -8.28
CA LYS A 14 -0.39 -25.95 -8.65
C LYS A 14 -1.00 -24.83 -7.82
N ILE A 15 -0.79 -24.84 -6.50
CA ILE A 15 -1.26 -23.78 -5.59
C ILE A 15 -0.71 -22.43 -6.06
N MET A 16 0.61 -22.33 -6.27
CA MET A 16 1.26 -21.07 -6.64
C MET A 16 0.82 -20.57 -8.02
N ARG A 17 0.72 -21.48 -9.02
CA ARG A 17 0.21 -21.12 -10.35
C ARG A 17 -1.22 -20.60 -10.31
N GLN A 18 -2.11 -21.24 -9.55
CA GLN A 18 -3.49 -20.77 -9.40
C GLN A 18 -3.56 -19.46 -8.62
N ALA A 19 -2.77 -19.30 -7.57
CA ALA A 19 -2.70 -18.05 -6.82
C ALA A 19 -2.22 -16.88 -7.70
N ALA A 20 -1.22 -17.11 -8.54
CA ALA A 20 -0.74 -16.13 -9.53
C ALA A 20 -1.81 -15.79 -10.57
N ALA A 21 -2.49 -16.80 -11.15
CA ALA A 21 -3.56 -16.60 -12.12
C ALA A 21 -4.77 -15.85 -11.52
N GLU A 22 -5.07 -16.07 -10.24
CA GLU A 22 -6.12 -15.36 -9.52
C GLU A 22 -5.69 -13.98 -9.01
N ARG A 23 -4.41 -13.60 -9.13
CA ARG A 23 -3.83 -12.38 -8.57
C ARG A 23 -4.04 -12.29 -7.04
N ALA A 24 -3.82 -13.40 -6.35
CA ALA A 24 -3.82 -13.43 -4.90
C ALA A 24 -2.62 -12.64 -4.35
N SER A 25 -2.80 -11.93 -3.26
CA SER A 25 -1.69 -11.26 -2.54
C SER A 25 -0.95 -12.21 -1.61
N ASP A 26 -1.68 -13.15 -0.97
CA ASP A 26 -1.10 -14.09 -0.02
C ASP A 26 -1.75 -15.48 -0.18
N VAL A 27 -0.96 -16.52 0.05
CA VAL A 27 -1.39 -17.91 0.18
C VAL A 27 -1.17 -18.33 1.63
N HIS A 28 -2.23 -18.80 2.27
CA HIS A 28 -2.18 -19.35 3.62
C HIS A 28 -2.32 -20.88 3.54
N ILE A 29 -1.36 -21.61 4.09
CA ILE A 29 -1.36 -23.07 4.23
C ILE A 29 -1.47 -23.38 5.71
N GLU A 30 -2.61 -23.90 6.14
CA GLU A 30 -2.97 -24.02 7.54
C GLU A 30 -3.28 -25.48 7.88
N PRO A 31 -2.36 -26.20 8.55
CA PRO A 31 -2.63 -27.52 9.06
C PRO A 31 -3.72 -27.51 10.13
N GLY A 32 -4.65 -28.44 10.03
CA GLY A 32 -5.70 -28.71 11.01
C GLY A 32 -5.66 -30.15 11.46
N ALA A 33 -6.57 -30.54 12.38
CA ALA A 33 -6.62 -31.89 12.92
C ALA A 33 -6.85 -32.98 11.85
N SER A 34 -7.65 -32.69 10.82
CA SER A 34 -8.06 -33.70 9.83
C SER A 34 -7.59 -33.39 8.40
N PHE A 35 -7.26 -32.14 8.11
CA PHE A 35 -6.87 -31.71 6.77
C PHE A 35 -6.01 -30.46 6.83
N VAL A 36 -5.31 -30.15 5.73
CA VAL A 36 -4.62 -28.88 5.50
C VAL A 36 -5.54 -27.98 4.70
N ARG A 37 -5.86 -26.82 5.23
CA ARG A 37 -6.64 -25.80 4.53
C ARG A 37 -5.71 -24.85 3.79
N VAL A 38 -5.98 -24.60 2.49
CA VAL A 38 -5.27 -23.61 1.70
C VAL A 38 -6.24 -22.50 1.34
N ARG A 39 -5.90 -21.27 1.75
CA ARG A 39 -6.69 -20.08 1.50
C ARG A 39 -5.88 -19.06 0.69
N PHE A 40 -6.57 -18.33 -0.16
CA PHE A 40 -5.99 -17.19 -0.87
C PHE A 40 -6.55 -15.89 -0.33
N ARG A 41 -5.67 -14.91 -0.12
CA ARG A 41 -6.09 -13.53 0.11
C ARG A 41 -6.11 -12.81 -1.23
N LYS A 42 -7.26 -12.28 -1.60
CA LYS A 42 -7.46 -11.46 -2.78
C LYS A 42 -8.29 -10.23 -2.44
N ASP A 43 -7.83 -9.05 -2.83
CA ASP A 43 -8.50 -7.76 -2.54
C ASP A 43 -8.78 -7.57 -1.04
N GLY A 44 -7.85 -8.05 -0.17
CA GLY A 44 -7.95 -8.00 1.28
C GLY A 44 -8.74 -9.15 1.92
N LEU A 45 -9.57 -9.89 1.18
CA LEU A 45 -10.44 -10.95 1.69
C LEU A 45 -9.81 -12.33 1.52
N LEU A 46 -9.89 -13.15 2.58
CA LEU A 46 -9.50 -14.57 2.55
C LEU A 46 -10.65 -15.43 2.03
N SER A 47 -10.29 -16.43 1.22
CA SER A 47 -11.25 -17.43 0.72
C SER A 47 -10.60 -18.80 0.60
N ASP A 48 -11.34 -19.84 0.95
CA ASP A 48 -10.90 -21.24 0.82
C ASP A 48 -10.71 -21.59 -0.67
N ARG A 49 -9.62 -22.34 -0.96
CA ARG A 49 -9.32 -22.80 -2.32
C ARG A 49 -9.16 -24.31 -2.40
N PHE A 50 -8.30 -24.86 -1.52
CA PHE A 50 -8.03 -26.31 -1.52
C PHE A 50 -8.14 -26.86 -0.11
N CYS A 51 -8.47 -28.15 -0.07
CA CYS A 51 -8.43 -29.00 1.09
C CYS A 51 -7.52 -30.18 0.76
N LEU A 52 -6.44 -30.36 1.55
CA LEU A 52 -5.45 -31.40 1.33
C LEU A 52 -5.46 -32.38 2.51
N SER A 53 -4.99 -33.62 2.27
CA SER A 53 -4.80 -34.56 3.37
C SER A 53 -3.85 -33.99 4.43
N SER A 54 -4.12 -34.24 5.72
CA SER A 54 -3.25 -33.84 6.83
C SER A 54 -1.82 -34.38 6.68
N SER A 55 -1.64 -35.55 6.04
CA SER A 55 -0.32 -36.12 5.74
C SER A 55 0.53 -35.26 4.79
N MET A 56 -0.07 -34.28 4.10
CA MET A 56 0.65 -33.37 3.20
C MET A 56 1.35 -32.24 3.96
N ALA A 57 0.91 -31.89 5.17
CA ALA A 57 1.43 -30.76 5.93
C ALA A 57 2.96 -30.78 6.11
N PRO A 58 3.59 -31.85 6.64
CA PRO A 58 5.05 -31.86 6.82
C PRO A 58 5.80 -31.79 5.49
N ASN A 59 5.29 -32.45 4.44
CA ASN A 59 5.93 -32.44 3.13
C ASN A 59 5.89 -31.07 2.44
N LEU A 60 4.79 -30.34 2.59
CA LEU A 60 4.65 -28.96 2.10
C LEU A 60 5.57 -28.01 2.88
N SER A 61 5.64 -28.18 4.21
CA SER A 61 6.52 -27.36 5.04
C SER A 61 7.98 -27.55 4.63
N VAL A 62 8.46 -28.78 4.51
CA VAL A 62 9.81 -29.09 4.04
C VAL A 62 10.07 -28.47 2.67
N ARG A 63 9.13 -28.61 1.71
CA ARG A 63 9.29 -28.07 0.36
C ARG A 63 9.39 -26.55 0.36
N VAL A 64 8.54 -25.87 1.11
CA VAL A 64 8.55 -24.40 1.23
C VAL A 64 9.84 -23.92 1.90
N LYS A 65 10.29 -24.60 2.97
CA LYS A 65 11.55 -24.27 3.62
C LYS A 65 12.77 -24.41 2.70
N VAL A 66 12.81 -25.47 1.91
CA VAL A 66 13.90 -25.67 0.92
C VAL A 66 13.92 -24.52 -0.09
N LEU A 67 12.75 -24.14 -0.63
CA LEU A 67 12.66 -23.00 -1.57
C LEU A 67 13.08 -21.69 -0.92
N GLY A 68 12.62 -21.44 0.30
CA GLY A 68 12.91 -20.23 1.07
C GLY A 68 14.29 -20.18 1.70
N ARG A 69 15.12 -21.22 1.54
CA ARG A 69 16.43 -21.39 2.17
C ARG A 69 16.38 -21.31 3.70
N LEU A 70 15.30 -21.88 4.27
CA LEU A 70 15.07 -21.97 5.70
C LEU A 70 15.65 -23.27 6.27
N ASP A 71 15.80 -23.33 7.58
CA ASP A 71 16.25 -24.55 8.25
C ASP A 71 15.11 -25.58 8.28
N VAL A 72 15.30 -26.68 7.55
CA VAL A 72 14.34 -27.80 7.49
C VAL A 72 14.29 -28.58 8.79
N GLY A 73 15.38 -28.63 9.55
CA GLY A 73 15.48 -29.36 10.81
C GLY A 73 14.83 -28.65 12.00
N GLU A 74 14.66 -27.32 11.93
CA GLU A 74 14.06 -26.53 13.00
C GLU A 74 12.56 -26.32 12.73
N SER A 75 11.71 -26.87 13.56
CA SER A 75 10.23 -26.76 13.45
C SER A 75 9.55 -26.13 14.66
N ARG A 76 10.34 -25.66 15.63
CA ARG A 76 9.84 -25.11 16.92
C ARG A 76 9.91 -23.58 16.97
N LEU A 77 10.68 -22.97 16.07
CA LEU A 77 10.88 -21.53 16.03
C LEU A 77 10.31 -20.93 14.73
N PRO A 78 9.82 -19.68 14.77
CA PRO A 78 9.44 -18.95 13.58
C PRO A 78 10.60 -18.78 12.61
N GLN A 79 10.32 -18.87 11.31
CA GLN A 79 11.32 -18.66 10.27
C GLN A 79 10.73 -17.82 9.14
N ASP A 80 11.49 -16.84 8.67
CA ASP A 80 11.15 -16.01 7.53
C ASP A 80 12.18 -16.17 6.42
N GLY A 81 11.72 -16.21 5.17
CA GLY A 81 12.56 -16.38 4.01
C GLY A 81 11.93 -15.86 2.73
N SER A 82 12.62 -16.10 1.63
CA SER A 82 12.15 -15.68 0.32
C SER A 82 12.70 -16.57 -0.79
N TRP A 83 11.97 -16.71 -1.90
CA TRP A 83 12.49 -17.28 -3.14
C TRP A 83 11.91 -16.54 -4.35
N ALA A 84 12.59 -16.67 -5.49
CA ALA A 84 12.10 -16.17 -6.76
C ALA A 84 11.87 -17.35 -7.71
N GLU A 85 10.78 -17.33 -8.45
CA GLU A 85 10.43 -18.36 -9.44
C GLU A 85 9.66 -17.72 -10.60
N GLU A 86 9.83 -18.27 -11.79
CA GLU A 86 9.05 -17.88 -12.96
C GLU A 86 7.80 -18.77 -13.08
N ILE A 87 6.62 -18.14 -13.15
CA ILE A 87 5.35 -18.83 -13.38
C ILE A 87 4.77 -18.33 -14.70
N ASP A 88 4.60 -19.24 -15.66
CA ASP A 88 4.04 -18.97 -16.98
C ASP A 88 4.70 -17.79 -17.70
N GLY A 89 6.06 -17.71 -17.64
CA GLY A 89 6.87 -16.65 -18.27
C GLY A 89 6.87 -15.32 -17.51
N VAL A 90 6.35 -15.31 -16.28
CA VAL A 90 6.32 -14.12 -15.40
C VAL A 90 7.18 -14.38 -14.19
N PRO A 91 8.17 -13.52 -13.88
CA PRO A 91 8.92 -13.62 -12.66
C PRO A 91 8.07 -13.21 -11.45
N TYR A 92 8.18 -13.96 -10.38
CA TYR A 92 7.57 -13.68 -9.08
C TYR A 92 8.61 -13.78 -7.99
N ASP A 93 8.56 -12.85 -7.04
CA ASP A 93 9.26 -12.94 -5.77
C ASP A 93 8.25 -13.35 -4.69
N PHE A 94 8.62 -14.29 -3.83
CA PHE A 94 7.80 -14.79 -2.74
C PHE A 94 8.46 -14.53 -1.41
N ARG A 95 7.71 -14.02 -0.45
CA ARG A 95 8.12 -13.96 0.95
C ARG A 95 7.37 -15.00 1.73
N ILE A 96 8.08 -15.70 2.59
CA ILE A 96 7.56 -16.81 3.38
C ILE A 96 7.68 -16.46 4.85
N SER A 97 6.62 -16.72 5.59
CA SER A 97 6.67 -16.81 7.04
C SER A 97 6.14 -18.18 7.45
N VAL A 98 6.93 -18.90 8.24
CA VAL A 98 6.62 -20.22 8.78
C VAL A 98 6.54 -20.12 10.28
N LEU A 99 5.43 -20.53 10.86
CA LEU A 99 5.20 -20.50 12.32
C LEU A 99 4.78 -21.86 12.82
N PRO A 100 5.35 -22.35 13.94
CA PRO A 100 4.84 -23.54 14.62
C PRO A 100 3.38 -23.36 15.05
N SER A 101 2.55 -24.35 14.82
CA SER A 101 1.17 -24.40 15.29
C SER A 101 0.85 -25.76 15.89
N MET A 102 -0.34 -25.91 16.49
CA MET A 102 -0.76 -27.13 17.19
C MET A 102 -0.75 -28.39 16.30
N TYR A 103 -1.03 -28.23 14.99
CA TYR A 103 -1.16 -29.35 14.05
C TYR A 103 -0.04 -29.40 13.00
N GLY A 104 1.06 -28.70 13.23
CA GLY A 104 2.19 -28.57 12.30
C GLY A 104 2.52 -27.11 12.05
N GLU A 105 3.37 -26.86 11.06
CA GLU A 105 3.77 -25.48 10.74
C GLU A 105 2.73 -24.80 9.83
N THR A 106 2.21 -23.65 10.26
CA THR A 106 1.43 -22.79 9.40
C THR A 106 2.34 -21.94 8.53
N ILE A 107 1.96 -21.73 7.29
CA ILE A 107 2.80 -21.06 6.30
C ILE A 107 1.98 -19.96 5.64
N VAL A 108 2.55 -18.77 5.59
CA VAL A 108 2.03 -17.66 4.78
C VAL A 108 3.04 -17.33 3.70
N ILE A 109 2.59 -17.37 2.45
CA ILE A 109 3.41 -17.01 1.29
C ILE A 109 2.82 -15.74 0.70
N ARG A 110 3.53 -14.63 0.81
CA ARG A 110 3.18 -13.38 0.14
C ARG A 110 3.72 -13.39 -1.28
N ILE A 111 2.85 -13.09 -2.25
CA ILE A 111 3.16 -13.08 -3.67
C ILE A 111 3.48 -11.65 -4.08
N LEU A 112 4.72 -11.42 -4.45
CA LEU A 112 5.18 -10.17 -5.03
C LEU A 112 5.29 -10.39 -6.54
N SER A 113 4.32 -9.88 -7.29
CA SER A 113 4.31 -10.07 -8.75
C SER A 113 5.37 -9.20 -9.40
N GLY A 114 6.27 -9.79 -10.18
CA GLY A 114 7.29 -9.07 -10.94
C GLY A 114 6.75 -8.24 -12.10
N ARG A 115 5.49 -8.40 -12.48
CA ARG A 115 4.82 -7.51 -13.42
C ARG A 115 4.19 -6.35 -12.68
N VAL A 116 4.87 -5.23 -12.65
CA VAL A 116 4.30 -3.92 -12.28
C VAL A 116 3.36 -3.46 -13.41
N ASN A 117 2.25 -4.19 -13.59
CA ASN A 117 1.15 -3.71 -14.45
C ASN A 117 0.30 -2.64 -13.74
N PHE A 118 0.80 -2.12 -12.59
CA PHE A 118 0.00 -1.26 -11.72
C PHE A 118 -0.09 0.20 -12.17
N ILE A 119 0.52 0.59 -13.30
CA ILE A 119 0.57 2.02 -13.61
C ILE A 119 0.56 2.26 -15.13
N GLU A 120 -0.41 1.67 -15.80
CA GLU A 120 -0.86 2.21 -17.07
C GLU A 120 -2.21 2.90 -16.85
N LYS A 121 -2.18 4.25 -16.90
CA LYS A 121 -3.35 5.14 -16.91
C LYS A 121 -4.37 4.99 -15.76
N ASN A 122 -4.34 5.91 -14.80
CA ASN A 122 -5.36 6.12 -13.74
C ASN A 122 -5.63 4.98 -12.73
N GLU A 123 -4.72 4.01 -12.57
CA GLU A 123 -4.93 2.87 -11.68
C GLU A 123 -4.78 3.20 -10.19
N LEU A 124 -4.24 4.36 -9.84
CA LEU A 124 -4.18 4.81 -8.44
C LEU A 124 -5.55 5.19 -7.89
N GLY A 125 -6.53 5.47 -8.75
CA GLY A 125 -7.84 5.98 -8.34
C GLY A 125 -7.84 7.47 -7.98
N MET A 126 -6.83 8.22 -8.41
CA MET A 126 -6.80 9.67 -8.26
C MET A 126 -7.81 10.33 -9.20
N ARG A 127 -8.56 11.30 -8.69
CA ARG A 127 -9.39 12.18 -9.52
C ARG A 127 -8.49 13.12 -10.33
N ARG A 128 -9.01 13.69 -11.42
CA ARG A 128 -8.23 14.56 -12.34
C ARG A 128 -7.50 15.70 -11.63
N GLU A 129 -8.17 16.34 -10.67
CA GLU A 129 -7.61 17.43 -9.88
C GLU A 129 -6.45 16.95 -9.01
N GLN A 130 -6.61 15.78 -8.37
CA GLN A 130 -5.60 15.14 -7.52
C GLN A 130 -4.40 14.69 -8.35
N GLU A 131 -4.64 14.07 -9.51
CA GLU A 131 -3.58 13.66 -10.44
C GLU A 131 -2.80 14.89 -10.95
N SER A 132 -3.51 15.96 -11.33
CA SER A 132 -2.87 17.22 -11.76
C SER A 132 -1.99 17.82 -10.65
N LEU A 133 -2.48 17.80 -9.41
CA LEU A 133 -1.74 18.27 -8.23
C LEU A 133 -0.48 17.44 -8.00
N PHE A 134 -0.62 16.11 -8.04
CA PHE A 134 0.48 15.17 -7.89
C PHE A 134 1.55 15.35 -8.97
N ARG A 135 1.14 15.39 -10.24
CA ARG A 135 2.06 15.62 -11.36
C ARG A 135 2.79 16.97 -11.26
N ARG A 136 2.09 18.04 -10.86
CA ARG A 136 2.73 19.35 -10.63
C ARG A 136 3.75 19.31 -9.50
N ALA A 137 3.48 18.56 -8.42
CA ALA A 137 4.44 18.41 -7.34
C ALA A 137 5.69 17.65 -7.80
N LEU A 138 5.52 16.58 -8.57
CA LEU A 138 6.61 15.80 -9.14
C LEU A 138 7.46 16.61 -10.13
N SER A 139 6.82 17.43 -10.97
CA SER A 139 7.53 18.23 -12.00
C SER A 139 8.36 19.38 -11.43
N LYS A 140 8.26 19.70 -10.15
CA LYS A 140 9.14 20.68 -9.49
C LYS A 140 10.59 20.22 -9.43
N GLY A 141 10.85 18.92 -9.50
CA GLY A 141 12.18 18.33 -9.45
C GLY A 141 12.91 18.48 -8.12
N GLN A 142 12.32 19.14 -7.13
CA GLN A 142 12.90 19.33 -5.79
C GLN A 142 11.83 19.43 -4.69
N GLY A 143 12.24 19.21 -3.45
CA GLY A 143 11.37 19.27 -2.29
C GLY A 143 10.96 17.88 -1.79
N LEU A 144 10.21 17.84 -0.70
CA LEU A 144 9.76 16.61 -0.05
C LEU A 144 8.28 16.36 -0.33
N ILE A 145 7.98 15.20 -0.91
CA ILE A 145 6.63 14.68 -1.11
C ILE A 145 6.42 13.50 -0.15
N LEU A 146 5.39 13.59 0.66
CA LEU A 146 5.05 12.58 1.66
C LEU A 146 3.73 11.89 1.32
N THR A 147 3.73 10.56 1.37
CA THR A 147 2.51 9.76 1.32
C THR A 147 2.29 9.11 2.69
N THR A 148 1.13 9.30 3.30
CA THR A 148 0.83 8.76 4.62
C THR A 148 -0.42 7.88 4.62
N GLY A 149 -0.57 7.09 5.67
CA GLY A 149 -1.69 6.17 5.86
C GLY A 149 -1.29 4.89 6.58
N PRO A 150 -2.25 4.05 6.98
CA PRO A 150 -1.97 2.78 7.64
C PRO A 150 -1.25 1.79 6.71
N THR A 151 -0.82 0.67 7.28
CA THR A 151 -0.31 -0.45 6.50
C THR A 151 -1.36 -0.96 5.53
N GLY A 152 -0.97 -1.25 4.29
CA GLY A 152 -1.89 -1.72 3.25
C GLY A 152 -2.70 -0.63 2.55
N SER A 153 -2.49 0.67 2.85
CA SER A 153 -3.19 1.77 2.16
C SER A 153 -2.69 2.08 0.75
N GLY A 154 -1.66 1.39 0.26
CA GLY A 154 -1.12 1.55 -1.09
C GLY A 154 -0.04 2.62 -1.25
N LYS A 155 0.57 3.10 -0.15
CA LYS A 155 1.64 4.13 -0.17
C LYS A 155 2.79 3.77 -1.11
N THR A 156 3.36 2.59 -0.95
CA THR A 156 4.47 2.10 -1.80
C THR A 156 4.08 2.07 -3.27
N SER A 157 2.86 1.63 -3.59
CA SER A 157 2.36 1.62 -4.97
C SER A 157 2.31 3.04 -5.56
N THR A 158 1.90 4.03 -4.78
CA THR A 158 1.87 5.45 -5.19
C THR A 158 3.27 6.01 -5.38
N LEU A 159 4.23 5.69 -4.50
CA LEU A 159 5.63 6.10 -4.68
C LEU A 159 6.25 5.43 -5.91
N TYR A 160 6.01 4.14 -6.13
CA TYR A 160 6.51 3.44 -7.33
C TYR A 160 5.90 4.00 -8.60
N ALA A 161 4.61 4.44 -8.55
CA ALA A 161 3.98 5.17 -9.63
C ALA A 161 4.72 6.47 -9.95
N ALA A 162 5.06 7.23 -8.92
CA ALA A 162 5.85 8.44 -9.07
C ALA A 162 7.21 8.16 -9.71
N LEU A 163 7.95 7.15 -9.19
CA LEU A 163 9.24 6.77 -9.75
C LEU A 163 9.13 6.39 -11.22
N LYS A 164 8.12 5.59 -11.61
CA LYS A 164 7.90 5.20 -13.01
C LYS A 164 7.61 6.38 -13.92
N LEU A 165 6.85 7.37 -13.43
CA LEU A 165 6.55 8.60 -14.18
C LEU A 165 7.80 9.47 -14.40
N LEU A 166 8.74 9.43 -13.45
CA LEU A 166 9.96 10.24 -13.45
C LEU A 166 11.17 9.53 -14.06
N ASN A 167 11.09 8.20 -14.25
CA ASN A 167 12.19 7.36 -14.72
C ASN A 167 12.47 7.61 -16.20
N GLN A 168 13.45 8.46 -16.47
CA GLN A 168 13.97 8.82 -17.78
C GLN A 168 15.47 8.51 -17.83
N GLU A 169 16.03 8.31 -19.01
CA GLU A 169 17.46 7.99 -19.20
C GLU A 169 18.40 9.05 -18.62
N THR A 170 17.91 10.30 -18.53
CA THR A 170 18.68 11.45 -18.04
C THR A 170 18.52 11.72 -16.55
N VAL A 171 17.78 10.87 -15.80
CA VAL A 171 17.43 11.10 -14.40
C VAL A 171 17.98 9.98 -13.54
N SER A 172 18.82 10.32 -12.56
CA SER A 172 19.34 9.39 -11.57
C SER A 172 18.35 9.19 -10.43
N ILE A 173 17.77 7.99 -10.33
CA ILE A 173 16.81 7.64 -9.28
C ILE A 173 17.42 6.59 -8.37
N ILE A 174 17.46 6.88 -7.07
CA ILE A 174 17.93 5.91 -6.07
C ILE A 174 16.89 5.76 -4.96
N SER A 175 16.57 4.52 -4.60
CA SER A 175 15.70 4.24 -3.46
C SER A 175 16.43 3.50 -2.33
N ILE A 176 15.92 3.68 -1.10
CA ILE A 176 16.26 2.85 0.05
C ILE A 176 14.99 2.35 0.72
N GLU A 177 14.87 1.03 0.91
CA GLU A 177 13.62 0.35 1.23
C GLU A 177 13.80 -0.80 2.23
N ASP A 178 12.75 -1.10 2.99
CA ASP A 178 12.74 -2.21 3.97
C ASP A 178 11.42 -3.02 3.89
N PRO A 179 11.40 -4.02 3.04
CA PRO A 179 12.34 -4.31 1.95
C PRO A 179 11.87 -3.75 0.58
N VAL A 180 12.69 -3.91 -0.46
CA VAL A 180 12.26 -3.65 -1.85
C VAL A 180 11.08 -4.53 -2.21
N GLU A 181 9.94 -3.94 -2.61
CA GLU A 181 8.71 -4.69 -2.93
C GLU A 181 8.74 -5.28 -4.36
N TYR A 182 9.18 -4.50 -5.34
CA TYR A 182 9.40 -4.96 -6.71
C TYR A 182 10.60 -4.27 -7.31
N ARG A 183 11.24 -4.94 -8.29
CA ARG A 183 12.35 -4.36 -9.05
C ARG A 183 11.83 -3.39 -10.10
N LEU A 184 12.36 -2.17 -10.08
CA LEU A 184 12.07 -1.14 -11.08
C LEU A 184 13.27 -1.01 -12.01
N PRO A 185 13.16 -1.40 -13.30
CA PRO A 185 14.23 -1.15 -14.26
C PRO A 185 14.56 0.35 -14.34
N GLY A 186 15.85 0.71 -14.38
CA GLY A 186 16.30 2.10 -14.42
C GLY A 186 16.35 2.80 -13.05
N VAL A 187 15.99 2.13 -11.95
CA VAL A 187 16.09 2.65 -10.59
C VAL A 187 17.13 1.85 -9.80
N THR A 188 18.05 2.52 -9.15
CA THR A 188 18.97 1.89 -8.20
C THR A 188 18.28 1.69 -6.86
N GLN A 189 17.94 0.44 -6.52
CA GLN A 189 17.19 0.11 -5.32
C GLN A 189 18.10 -0.52 -4.26
N ILE A 190 18.18 0.10 -3.09
CA ILE A 190 18.98 -0.35 -1.94
C ILE A 190 18.03 -0.96 -0.91
N GLN A 191 18.27 -2.20 -0.52
CA GLN A 191 17.52 -2.84 0.56
C GLN A 191 18.23 -2.70 1.89
N VAL A 192 17.54 -2.21 2.90
CA VAL A 192 18.00 -2.17 4.29
C VAL A 192 18.40 -3.58 4.75
N ASN A 193 19.49 -3.68 5.50
CA ASN A 193 19.95 -4.92 6.10
C ASN A 193 20.59 -4.62 7.46
N GLU A 194 19.77 -4.64 8.49
CA GLU A 194 20.19 -4.38 9.87
C GLU A 194 21.27 -5.33 10.36
N ARG A 195 21.27 -6.59 9.88
CA ARG A 195 22.30 -7.59 10.24
C ARG A 195 23.70 -7.19 9.76
N SER A 196 23.80 -6.51 8.62
CA SER A 196 25.07 -5.97 8.11
C SER A 196 25.33 -4.52 8.57
N GLY A 197 24.46 -3.93 9.37
CA GLY A 197 24.53 -2.56 9.84
C GLY A 197 24.13 -1.51 8.78
N LEU A 198 23.43 -1.91 7.71
CA LEU A 198 22.86 -1.01 6.71
C LEU A 198 21.43 -0.61 7.12
N SER A 199 21.32 0.44 7.94
CA SER A 199 20.05 1.06 8.33
C SER A 199 19.60 2.10 7.30
N PHE A 200 18.35 2.60 7.42
CA PHE A 200 17.84 3.72 6.61
C PHE A 200 18.75 4.93 6.67
N ALA A 201 19.07 5.42 7.85
CA ALA A 201 19.90 6.61 8.03
C ALA A 201 21.31 6.45 7.44
N ARG A 202 21.94 5.30 7.68
CA ARG A 202 23.28 5.01 7.16
C ARG A 202 23.30 4.91 5.64
N GLY A 203 22.33 4.21 5.06
CA GLY A 203 22.18 4.08 3.61
C GLY A 203 21.89 5.44 2.96
N LEU A 204 20.97 6.21 3.53
CA LEU A 204 20.59 7.54 3.02
C LEU A 204 21.75 8.53 3.04
N ARG A 205 22.59 8.56 4.10
CA ARG A 205 23.81 9.38 4.12
C ARG A 205 24.78 9.08 2.96
N SER A 206 24.84 7.82 2.55
CA SER A 206 25.70 7.43 1.43
C SER A 206 25.05 7.68 0.09
N LEU A 207 23.74 7.47 0.02
CA LEU A 207 22.93 7.64 -1.18
C LEU A 207 22.96 9.08 -1.70
N VAL A 208 22.80 10.09 -0.82
CA VAL A 208 22.84 11.51 -1.22
C VAL A 208 24.20 11.97 -1.79
N ARG A 209 25.25 11.17 -1.64
CA ARG A 209 26.57 11.41 -2.25
C ARG A 209 26.79 10.68 -3.58
N GLN A 210 25.78 10.01 -4.08
CA GLN A 210 25.80 9.27 -5.35
C GLN A 210 25.22 10.09 -6.51
N ASP A 211 25.13 11.42 -6.36
CA ASP A 211 24.60 12.37 -7.34
C ASP A 211 23.19 11.96 -7.86
N PRO A 212 22.22 11.71 -6.97
CA PRO A 212 20.87 11.40 -7.40
C PRO A 212 20.09 12.68 -7.70
N ASP A 213 19.20 12.65 -8.70
CA ASP A 213 18.18 13.68 -8.90
C ASP A 213 16.96 13.41 -7.99
N ILE A 214 16.63 12.13 -7.85
CA ILE A 214 15.45 11.67 -7.10
C ILE A 214 15.83 10.63 -6.09
N VAL A 215 15.41 10.85 -4.86
CA VAL A 215 15.61 9.95 -3.72
C VAL A 215 14.27 9.43 -3.22
N MET A 216 14.09 8.11 -3.18
CA MET A 216 12.92 7.52 -2.53
C MET A 216 13.35 6.81 -1.24
N ILE A 217 12.69 7.14 -0.15
CA ILE A 217 12.90 6.54 1.16
C ILE A 217 11.63 5.77 1.50
N GLY A 218 11.73 4.45 1.68
CA GLY A 218 10.57 3.60 1.94
C GLY A 218 9.67 4.15 3.03
N GLU A 219 10.26 4.57 4.15
CA GLU A 219 9.55 5.27 5.23
C GLU A 219 10.50 6.07 6.14
N ILE A 220 9.95 7.09 6.80
CA ILE A 220 10.64 7.85 7.85
C ILE A 220 10.09 7.39 9.21
N ARG A 221 10.94 6.71 10.00
CA ARG A 221 10.59 6.20 11.33
C ARG A 221 11.19 7.00 12.47
N ASP A 222 12.31 7.67 12.23
CA ASP A 222 13.13 8.33 13.24
C ASP A 222 13.60 9.70 12.78
N ARG A 223 14.07 10.48 13.76
CA ARG A 223 14.55 11.84 13.59
C ARG A 223 15.70 11.92 12.60
N GLU A 224 16.67 11.01 12.70
CA GLU A 224 17.88 11.05 11.88
C GLU A 224 17.56 10.89 10.40
N THR A 225 16.72 9.92 10.04
CA THR A 225 16.22 9.72 8.67
C THR A 225 15.45 10.95 8.18
N ALA A 226 14.60 11.55 9.04
CA ALA A 226 13.84 12.75 8.71
C ALA A 226 14.76 13.95 8.40
N GLU A 227 15.78 14.20 9.25
CA GLU A 227 16.73 15.29 9.04
C GLU A 227 17.47 15.15 7.71
N ILE A 228 17.97 13.94 7.37
CA ILE A 228 18.69 13.73 6.12
C ILE A 228 17.75 13.90 4.90
N ALA A 229 16.51 13.38 4.98
CA ALA A 229 15.52 13.53 3.92
C ALA A 229 15.19 15.00 3.63
N ILE A 230 15.01 15.79 4.69
CA ILE A 230 14.71 17.22 4.61
C ILE A 230 15.90 17.97 4.03
N HIS A 231 17.12 17.72 4.53
CA HIS A 231 18.31 18.37 3.98
C HIS A 231 18.52 18.04 2.51
N ALA A 232 18.33 16.79 2.09
CA ALA A 232 18.39 16.40 0.70
C ALA A 232 17.38 17.21 -0.15
N SER A 233 16.13 17.34 0.33
CA SER A 233 15.10 18.09 -0.37
C SER A 233 15.39 19.60 -0.48
N LEU A 234 16.11 20.18 0.49
CA LEU A 234 16.53 21.57 0.49
C LEU A 234 17.75 21.83 -0.39
N THR A 235 18.56 20.80 -0.64
CA THR A 235 19.76 20.88 -1.49
C THR A 235 19.52 20.54 -2.95
N GLY A 236 18.26 20.50 -3.39
CA GLY A 236 17.89 20.40 -4.80
C GLY A 236 17.35 19.03 -5.25
N HIS A 237 17.30 18.04 -4.36
CA HIS A 237 16.76 16.72 -4.70
C HIS A 237 15.24 16.67 -4.59
N LEU A 238 14.58 15.89 -5.42
CA LEU A 238 13.21 15.48 -5.19
C LEU A 238 13.21 14.26 -4.26
N VAL A 239 12.67 14.42 -3.06
CA VAL A 239 12.60 13.36 -2.06
C VAL A 239 11.17 12.85 -1.94
N LEU A 240 10.99 11.54 -2.09
CA LEU A 240 9.71 10.83 -1.94
C LEU A 240 9.80 9.94 -0.71
N SER A 241 8.81 10.00 0.19
CA SER A 241 8.82 9.11 1.36
C SER A 241 7.42 8.82 1.89
N THR A 242 7.35 7.89 2.87
CA THR A 242 6.10 7.59 3.58
C THR A 242 6.19 7.86 5.07
N LEU A 243 5.01 8.11 5.66
CA LEU A 243 4.77 8.18 7.10
C LEU A 243 3.55 7.31 7.47
N HIS A 244 3.33 7.14 8.77
CA HIS A 244 2.17 6.45 9.32
C HIS A 244 1.30 7.43 10.12
N THR A 245 0.63 8.37 9.43
CA THR A 245 -0.38 9.25 10.04
C THR A 245 -1.75 9.04 9.41
N MET A 246 -2.80 9.40 10.11
CA MET A 246 -4.18 9.13 9.69
C MET A 246 -4.67 10.13 8.64
N SER A 247 -4.17 11.38 8.65
CA SER A 247 -4.50 12.45 7.70
C SER A 247 -3.24 13.12 7.16
N ALA A 248 -3.38 13.84 6.05
CA ALA A 248 -2.28 14.61 5.48
C ALA A 248 -1.87 15.78 6.39
N ALA A 249 -2.85 16.41 7.06
CA ALA A 249 -2.59 17.50 8.00
C ALA A 249 -1.82 17.06 9.26
N ALA A 250 -1.88 15.77 9.62
CA ALA A 250 -1.16 15.21 10.76
C ALA A 250 0.33 14.90 10.47
N ALA A 251 0.71 14.79 9.21
CA ALA A 251 2.08 14.42 8.85
C ALA A 251 3.13 15.46 9.29
N PRO A 252 2.93 16.78 9.13
CA PRO A 252 3.87 17.76 9.67
C PRO A 252 4.02 17.68 11.20
N LEU A 253 2.92 17.48 11.94
CA LEU A 253 2.98 17.31 13.40
C LEU A 253 3.86 16.11 13.78
N ARG A 254 3.68 14.99 13.07
CA ARG A 254 4.49 13.79 13.32
C ARG A 254 6.00 14.05 13.14
N LEU A 255 6.36 14.83 12.13
CA LEU A 255 7.76 15.24 11.93
C LEU A 255 8.24 16.21 13.03
N MET A 256 7.39 17.14 13.49
CA MET A 256 7.69 18.00 14.62
C MET A 256 7.90 17.20 15.92
N ASP A 257 7.08 16.18 16.17
CA ASP A 257 7.22 15.26 17.30
C ASP A 257 8.53 14.46 17.25
N MET A 258 9.04 14.18 16.05
CA MET A 258 10.38 13.60 15.84
C MET A 258 11.50 14.62 16.07
N GLY A 259 11.19 15.88 16.38
CA GLY A 259 12.15 16.94 16.67
C GLY A 259 12.57 17.77 15.45
N ILE A 260 11.83 17.72 14.35
CA ILE A 260 12.10 18.56 13.17
C ILE A 260 11.53 19.97 13.39
N PRO A 261 12.35 21.02 13.27
CA PRO A 261 11.89 22.39 13.40
C PRO A 261 10.87 22.79 12.33
N PRO A 262 9.81 23.57 12.68
CA PRO A 262 8.76 24.00 11.76
C PRO A 262 9.27 24.74 10.51
N TYR A 263 10.32 25.56 10.64
CA TYR A 263 10.87 26.30 9.49
C TYR A 263 11.48 25.39 8.42
N LEU A 264 12.06 24.24 8.81
CA LEU A 264 12.56 23.24 7.86
C LEU A 264 11.42 22.57 7.11
N LEU A 265 10.32 22.24 7.80
CA LEU A 265 9.14 21.64 7.18
C LEU A 265 8.49 22.62 6.19
N SER A 266 8.36 23.89 6.57
CA SER A 266 7.79 24.90 5.68
C SER A 266 8.61 25.12 4.41
N ALA A 267 9.94 24.96 4.48
CA ALA A 267 10.84 25.14 3.34
C ALA A 267 10.92 23.88 2.48
N SER A 268 10.89 22.70 3.06
CA SER A 268 11.13 21.42 2.35
C SER A 268 9.88 20.78 1.76
N LEU A 269 8.72 20.81 2.46
CA LEU A 269 7.52 20.14 2.01
C LEU A 269 6.94 20.77 0.72
N SER A 270 6.60 19.93 -0.22
CA SER A 270 5.96 20.30 -1.50
C SER A 270 4.54 19.77 -1.61
N LEU A 271 4.31 18.53 -1.14
CA LEU A 271 3.01 17.87 -1.16
C LEU A 271 2.95 16.85 -0.01
N VAL A 272 1.83 16.80 0.68
CA VAL A 272 1.51 15.73 1.62
C VAL A 272 0.22 15.06 1.16
N MET A 273 0.23 13.74 1.09
CA MET A 273 -0.92 12.93 0.67
C MET A 273 -1.23 11.89 1.74
N ALA A 274 -2.47 11.86 2.23
CA ALA A 274 -2.97 10.71 2.96
C ALA A 274 -3.73 9.80 2.01
N GLN A 275 -3.64 8.49 2.22
CA GLN A 275 -4.21 7.49 1.32
C GLN A 275 -4.86 6.34 2.07
N ARG A 276 -6.00 5.91 1.56
CA ARG A 276 -6.70 4.66 1.92
C ARG A 276 -7.00 3.88 0.64
N LEU A 277 -7.27 2.58 0.78
CA LEU A 277 -7.81 1.75 -0.30
C LEU A 277 -9.21 1.31 0.06
N ALA A 278 -10.15 1.54 -0.85
CA ALA A 278 -11.52 1.05 -0.77
C ALA A 278 -11.78 -0.04 -1.81
N PRO A 279 -12.60 -1.07 -1.52
CA PRO A 279 -13.08 -2.00 -2.52
C PRO A 279 -13.87 -1.25 -3.60
N ARG A 280 -13.51 -1.46 -4.87
CA ARG A 280 -14.20 -0.86 -6.01
C ARG A 280 -15.43 -1.68 -6.35
N LEU A 281 -16.57 -1.06 -6.51
CA LEU A 281 -17.80 -1.73 -6.95
C LEU A 281 -17.59 -2.36 -8.35
N CYS A 282 -18.14 -3.54 -8.53
CA CYS A 282 -18.12 -4.21 -9.84
C CYS A 282 -18.99 -3.43 -10.84
N PRO A 283 -18.42 -2.92 -11.94
CA PRO A 283 -19.18 -2.12 -12.89
C PRO A 283 -20.31 -2.90 -13.58
N SER A 284 -20.18 -4.24 -13.64
CA SER A 284 -21.16 -5.10 -14.30
C SER A 284 -22.38 -5.45 -13.46
N CYS A 285 -22.34 -5.23 -12.15
CA CYS A 285 -23.42 -5.67 -11.26
C CYS A 285 -23.76 -4.73 -10.11
N LYS A 286 -23.12 -3.56 -10.01
CA LYS A 286 -23.54 -2.55 -9.04
C LYS A 286 -24.98 -2.13 -9.30
N ARG A 287 -25.76 -1.91 -8.25
CA ARG A 287 -27.17 -1.50 -8.32
C ARG A 287 -27.34 -0.15 -7.68
N GLU A 288 -28.13 0.70 -8.31
CA GLU A 288 -28.52 1.97 -7.74
C GLU A 288 -29.49 1.77 -6.59
N VAL A 289 -29.29 2.50 -5.51
CA VAL A 289 -30.12 2.52 -4.31
C VAL A 289 -30.30 3.95 -3.83
N VAL A 290 -31.37 4.22 -3.11
CA VAL A 290 -31.62 5.50 -2.46
C VAL A 290 -31.23 5.36 -0.99
N LEU A 291 -30.40 6.28 -0.50
CA LEU A 291 -29.96 6.29 0.89
C LEU A 291 -31.13 6.69 1.81
N THR A 292 -31.50 5.79 2.72
CA THR A 292 -32.52 6.03 3.73
C THR A 292 -31.95 6.61 5.01
N GLU A 293 -32.73 7.32 5.81
CA GLU A 293 -32.28 7.85 7.11
C GLU A 293 -31.82 6.74 8.07
N ASP A 294 -32.49 5.59 8.05
CA ASP A 294 -32.14 4.44 8.86
C ASP A 294 -30.77 3.88 8.47
N PHE A 295 -30.50 3.76 7.16
CA PHE A 295 -29.19 3.32 6.65
C PHE A 295 -28.09 4.31 7.05
N LEU A 296 -28.32 5.62 6.88
CA LEU A 296 -27.35 6.65 7.23
C LEU A 296 -27.02 6.64 8.73
N THR A 297 -28.04 6.47 9.55
CA THR A 297 -27.89 6.39 11.02
C THR A 297 -27.10 5.14 11.43
N ALA A 298 -27.44 3.98 10.83
CA ALA A 298 -26.77 2.71 11.11
C ALA A 298 -25.26 2.72 10.74
N HIS A 299 -24.89 3.51 9.72
CA HIS A 299 -23.53 3.58 9.21
C HIS A 299 -22.79 4.87 9.60
N ALA A 300 -23.36 5.69 10.48
CA ALA A 300 -22.81 6.98 10.90
C ALA A 300 -22.46 7.91 9.71
N LEU A 301 -23.25 7.86 8.65
CA LEU A 301 -23.12 8.74 7.49
C LEU A 301 -23.88 10.06 7.71
N PRO A 302 -23.47 11.16 7.05
CA PRO A 302 -24.17 12.45 7.16
C PRO A 302 -25.64 12.36 6.74
N ARG A 303 -26.57 12.85 7.57
CA ARG A 303 -28.02 12.86 7.27
C ARG A 303 -28.36 13.67 6.02
N SER A 304 -27.51 14.62 5.63
CA SER A 304 -27.66 15.40 4.39
C SER A 304 -27.66 14.56 3.12
N LEU A 305 -27.25 13.29 3.20
CA LEU A 305 -27.24 12.33 2.08
C LEU A 305 -28.60 11.61 1.93
N ALA A 306 -29.58 11.84 2.82
CA ALA A 306 -30.90 11.20 2.74
C ALA A 306 -31.59 11.56 1.41
N GLY A 307 -32.14 10.54 0.75
CA GLY A 307 -32.77 10.67 -0.55
C GLY A 307 -31.81 10.73 -1.75
N GLN A 308 -30.52 10.77 -1.54
CA GLN A 308 -29.54 10.74 -2.63
C GLN A 308 -29.37 9.32 -3.19
N ALA A 309 -29.03 9.23 -4.48
CA ALA A 309 -28.68 7.99 -5.13
C ALA A 309 -27.24 7.56 -4.75
N ALA A 310 -27.06 6.29 -4.51
CA ALA A 310 -25.77 5.65 -4.31
C ALA A 310 -25.80 4.27 -4.99
N TYR A 311 -24.69 3.53 -4.88
CA TYR A 311 -24.62 2.21 -5.49
C TYR A 311 -24.20 1.16 -4.46
N GLU A 312 -24.91 0.03 -4.45
CA GLU A 312 -24.57 -1.12 -3.63
C GLU A 312 -24.00 -2.28 -4.47
N ARG A 313 -23.32 -3.20 -3.78
CA ARG A 313 -22.84 -4.43 -4.39
C ARG A 313 -23.98 -5.42 -4.62
N ALA A 314 -24.00 -6.08 -5.79
CA ALA A 314 -24.91 -7.21 -6.01
C ALA A 314 -24.12 -8.54 -6.05
N GLY A 315 -23.44 -8.81 -7.13
CA GLY A 315 -22.71 -10.04 -7.41
C GLY A 315 -23.04 -10.54 -8.81
N CYS A 316 -22.02 -11.00 -9.54
CA CYS A 316 -22.18 -11.61 -10.86
C CYS A 316 -20.98 -12.52 -11.14
N GLU A 317 -21.01 -13.24 -12.27
CA GLU A 317 -19.89 -14.11 -12.66
C GLU A 317 -18.59 -13.36 -12.84
N ALA A 318 -18.60 -12.15 -13.41
CA ALA A 318 -17.40 -11.34 -13.64
C ALA A 318 -16.66 -11.01 -12.33
N CYS A 319 -17.39 -10.73 -11.24
CA CYS A 319 -16.81 -10.51 -9.92
C CYS A 319 -16.82 -11.78 -9.03
N ARG A 320 -17.20 -12.93 -9.57
CA ARG A 320 -17.33 -14.19 -8.83
C ARG A 320 -18.24 -14.04 -7.61
N GLN A 321 -19.39 -13.43 -7.79
CA GLN A 321 -20.43 -13.19 -6.78
C GLN A 321 -20.03 -12.28 -5.60
N ARG A 322 -18.89 -11.57 -5.70
CA ARG A 322 -18.39 -10.70 -4.62
C ARG A 322 -18.98 -9.30 -4.63
N GLY A 323 -19.45 -8.83 -5.78
CA GLY A 323 -19.92 -7.46 -5.99
C GLY A 323 -18.80 -6.41 -6.07
N PHE A 324 -17.52 -6.79 -5.90
CA PHE A 324 -16.36 -5.92 -5.99
C PHE A 324 -15.37 -6.41 -7.04
N SER A 325 -14.66 -5.46 -7.68
CA SER A 325 -13.63 -5.71 -8.69
C SER A 325 -12.41 -4.80 -8.47
N GLY A 326 -11.41 -5.31 -7.74
CA GLY A 326 -10.22 -4.57 -7.38
C GLY A 326 -10.45 -3.57 -6.25
N ARG A 327 -9.53 -2.60 -6.15
CA ARG A 327 -9.55 -1.52 -5.14
C ARG A 327 -9.27 -0.20 -5.83
N THR A 328 -9.75 0.89 -5.25
CA THR A 328 -9.45 2.27 -5.65
C THR A 328 -8.81 3.04 -4.51
N GLY A 329 -7.92 3.99 -4.83
CA GLY A 329 -7.36 4.90 -3.84
C GLY A 329 -8.35 5.99 -3.47
N VAL A 330 -8.42 6.29 -2.18
CA VAL A 330 -9.08 7.47 -1.63
C VAL A 330 -7.98 8.36 -1.08
N PHE A 331 -7.96 9.63 -1.52
CA PHE A 331 -6.86 10.54 -1.24
C PHE A 331 -7.33 11.83 -0.58
N GLU A 332 -6.58 12.27 0.42
CA GLU A 332 -6.54 13.63 0.94
C GLU A 332 -5.18 14.21 0.58
N MET A 333 -5.14 15.36 -0.08
CA MET A 333 -3.90 15.96 -0.54
C MET A 333 -3.79 17.41 -0.11
N ILE A 334 -2.61 17.80 0.41
CA ILE A 334 -2.28 19.16 0.79
C ILE A 334 -1.06 19.60 0.00
N ALA A 335 -1.25 20.44 -1.00
CA ALA A 335 -0.13 21.12 -1.67
C ALA A 335 0.39 22.24 -0.76
N ILE A 336 1.71 22.29 -0.57
CA ILE A 336 2.32 23.29 0.29
C ILE A 336 2.66 24.52 -0.57
N GLY A 337 1.77 25.49 -0.51
CA GLY A 337 1.91 26.82 -1.08
C GLY A 337 2.29 27.86 -0.02
N ASP A 338 2.20 29.14 -0.33
CA ASP A 338 2.61 30.24 0.57
C ASP A 338 1.72 30.33 1.83
N SER A 339 0.43 30.01 1.74
CA SER A 339 -0.48 29.99 2.87
C SER A 339 -0.13 28.86 3.84
N GLU A 340 0.09 27.65 3.32
CA GLU A 340 0.43 26.48 4.11
C GLU A 340 1.82 26.61 4.72
N ARG A 341 2.78 27.19 4.01
CA ARG A 341 4.12 27.52 4.53
C ARG A 341 4.06 28.44 5.74
N ARG A 342 3.23 29.49 5.67
CA ARG A 342 3.03 30.42 6.81
C ARG A 342 2.43 29.73 8.02
N ILE A 343 1.43 28.86 7.82
CA ILE A 343 0.84 28.06 8.89
C ILE A 343 1.89 27.13 9.51
N LEU A 344 2.65 26.41 8.69
CA LEU A 344 3.70 25.51 9.16
C LEU A 344 4.79 26.23 9.97
N HIS A 345 5.16 27.44 9.55
CA HIS A 345 6.28 28.18 10.14
C HIS A 345 5.92 28.90 11.43
N HIS A 346 4.74 29.56 11.51
CA HIS A 346 4.45 30.52 12.58
C HIS A 346 3.38 30.07 13.56
N ASP A 347 2.38 29.30 13.10
CA ASP A 347 1.19 29.03 13.91
C ASP A 347 0.55 27.70 13.45
N PHE A 348 1.31 26.63 13.59
CA PHE A 348 0.88 25.32 13.15
C PHE A 348 -0.32 24.81 13.97
N SER A 349 -1.39 24.49 13.26
CA SER A 349 -2.52 23.71 13.73
C SER A 349 -3.02 22.84 12.58
N GLN A 350 -3.38 21.59 12.87
CA GLN A 350 -3.94 20.67 11.87
C GLN A 350 -5.23 21.26 11.24
N GLU A 351 -6.08 21.87 12.06
CA GLU A 351 -7.33 22.49 11.62
C GLU A 351 -7.07 23.67 10.67
N LYS A 352 -6.08 24.54 10.98
CA LYS A 352 -5.71 25.65 10.09
C LYS A 352 -5.21 25.14 8.74
N LEU A 353 -4.41 24.07 8.75
CA LEU A 353 -3.91 23.46 7.53
C LEU A 353 -5.04 22.83 6.70
N GLN A 354 -5.99 22.14 7.35
CA GLN A 354 -7.20 21.62 6.70
C GLN A 354 -8.10 22.74 6.15
N GLN A 355 -8.26 23.84 6.90
CA GLN A 355 -9.01 25.00 6.42
C GLN A 355 -8.35 25.65 5.19
N ALA A 356 -7.01 25.77 5.18
CA ALA A 356 -6.28 26.28 4.03
C ALA A 356 -6.47 25.37 2.80
N MET A 357 -6.36 24.06 2.99
CA MET A 357 -6.61 23.04 1.97
C MET A 357 -8.01 23.19 1.35
N ARG A 358 -9.07 23.32 2.17
CA ARG A 358 -10.46 23.49 1.71
C ARG A 358 -10.66 24.77 0.92
N LYS A 359 -10.02 25.88 1.31
CA LYS A 359 -10.10 27.17 0.60
C LYS A 359 -9.63 27.07 -0.86
N VAL A 360 -8.70 26.19 -1.17
CA VAL A 360 -8.21 25.95 -2.53
C VAL A 360 -8.92 24.76 -3.22
N GLY A 361 -10.04 24.30 -2.66
CA GLY A 361 -10.90 23.27 -3.25
C GLY A 361 -10.40 21.82 -3.04
N GLN A 362 -9.36 21.61 -2.27
CA GLN A 362 -8.90 20.27 -1.92
C GLN A 362 -9.86 19.65 -0.87
N LYS A 363 -10.00 18.34 -0.93
CA LYS A 363 -10.97 17.57 -0.12
C LYS A 363 -10.29 16.79 0.96
N THR A 364 -10.94 16.66 2.13
CA THR A 364 -10.52 15.71 3.17
C THR A 364 -10.70 14.27 2.69
N MET A 365 -10.19 13.33 3.45
CA MET A 365 -10.33 11.90 3.16
C MET A 365 -11.80 11.49 3.07
N GLY A 366 -12.62 11.91 4.05
CA GLY A 366 -14.07 11.63 4.08
C GLY A 366 -14.81 12.30 2.93
N GLU A 367 -14.54 13.58 2.64
CA GLU A 367 -15.11 14.27 1.49
C GLU A 367 -14.76 13.59 0.16
N SER A 368 -13.52 13.07 0.04
CA SER A 368 -13.10 12.30 -1.14
C SER A 368 -13.80 10.94 -1.22
N ALA A 369 -14.04 10.27 -0.08
CA ALA A 369 -14.77 9.01 -0.04
C ALA A 369 -16.24 9.21 -0.44
N LEU A 370 -16.89 10.29 0.04
CA LEU A 370 -18.27 10.60 -0.32
C LEU A 370 -18.42 10.86 -1.83
N LEU A 371 -17.48 11.59 -2.44
CA LEU A 371 -17.49 11.80 -3.88
C LEU A 371 -17.37 10.49 -4.68
N LEU A 372 -16.48 9.58 -4.26
CA LEU A 372 -16.36 8.27 -4.91
C LEU A 372 -17.59 7.39 -4.72
N MET A 373 -18.30 7.56 -3.60
CA MET A 373 -19.59 6.91 -3.35
C MET A 373 -20.66 7.45 -4.29
N GLU A 374 -20.79 8.77 -4.45
CA GLU A 374 -21.71 9.42 -5.37
C GLU A 374 -21.44 9.01 -6.83
N GLU A 375 -20.19 8.86 -7.23
CA GLU A 375 -19.78 8.37 -8.56
C GLU A 375 -20.03 6.86 -8.75
N GLY A 376 -20.41 6.15 -7.69
CA GLY A 376 -20.61 4.70 -7.70
C GLY A 376 -19.33 3.90 -7.91
N GLU A 377 -18.19 4.44 -7.51
CA GLU A 377 -16.91 3.75 -7.50
C GLU A 377 -16.77 2.86 -6.25
N ILE A 378 -17.26 3.34 -5.11
CA ILE A 378 -17.26 2.59 -3.84
C ILE A 378 -18.68 2.53 -3.25
N SER A 379 -18.92 1.56 -2.38
CA SER A 379 -20.22 1.44 -1.72
C SER A 379 -20.36 2.40 -0.53
N PRO A 380 -21.59 2.72 -0.09
CA PRO A 380 -21.84 3.54 1.09
C PRO A 380 -21.19 3.00 2.36
N GLU A 381 -21.16 1.67 2.56
CA GLU A 381 -20.48 1.05 3.69
C GLU A 381 -18.96 1.28 3.63
N SER A 382 -18.37 1.24 2.42
CA SER A 382 -16.95 1.53 2.24
C SER A 382 -16.61 2.98 2.56
N ALA A 383 -17.48 3.92 2.17
CA ALA A 383 -17.35 5.34 2.54
C ALA A 383 -17.47 5.54 4.05
N ALA A 384 -18.45 4.89 4.70
CA ALA A 384 -18.65 4.95 6.15
C ALA A 384 -17.41 4.50 6.94
N VAL A 385 -16.76 3.40 6.53
CA VAL A 385 -15.52 2.92 7.15
C VAL A 385 -14.40 3.96 7.06
N ILE A 386 -14.31 4.69 5.96
CA ILE A 386 -13.27 5.74 5.79
C ILE A 386 -13.60 6.95 6.66
N LEU A 387 -14.85 7.39 6.70
CA LEU A 387 -15.29 8.51 7.56
C LEU A 387 -15.07 8.22 9.04
N ALA A 388 -15.40 7.00 9.50
CA ALA A 388 -15.17 6.59 10.88
C ALA A 388 -13.68 6.62 11.28
N GLY A 389 -12.78 6.49 10.33
CA GLY A 389 -11.33 6.61 10.55
C GLY A 389 -10.80 8.04 10.57
N GLU A 390 -11.64 9.07 10.32
CA GLU A 390 -11.32 10.50 10.48
C GLU A 390 -11.76 11.06 11.85
N ALA A 391 -12.76 10.43 12.50
CA ALA A 391 -13.27 10.79 13.81
C ALA A 391 -12.37 10.24 14.92
#